data_251e5f6df1320b809c9c726b6a41e4ce
#
_entry.id   251e5f6df1320b809c9c726b6a41e4ce
#
_cell.length_a   1.000
_cell.length_b   1.000
_cell.length_c   1.000
_cell.angle_alpha   90.00
_cell.angle_beta   90.00
_cell.angle_gamma   90.00
#
_symmetry.space_group_name_H-M   'P 1'
#
loop_
_entity.id
_entity.type
_entity.pdbx_description
1 polymer ?
#
loop_
_entity_poly.entity_id
_entity_poly.type
_entity_poly.pdbx_seq_one_letter_code
_entity_poly.pdbx_strand_id
1 'polypeptide(L)'
;MTNKMKRFTFCAIFALTVLLAGASNGVYNVRDYGAVGDGKTLDHTAINKAIEAAVADGGGRVVLPAGTYLCGSIRLKSNIELHLTPGATILAAPAKLKAYDESEVFGAPEYQDGGHTYFHNSLIWAEKQSNISITGHGRIDGEGLTKRDTERAGNLQGGSIGTGDKAIALKLCRNVTIRDITIYRGGHFAIIATGCEIGTIDNVTIDTNRDGIDIDCCKYFTVSNTKVNTPNDDAIVLKSSYALKKPVLCEHILITNCIVTGYKLGTFLDGSYVPEKVNWVCGRIKLGTESNGGYRNITIANCTCMWSSGLAFEVVDQGRMENIVVDNISMSHVHHYPIYITTGCRNRGPKERTEVSSARDIYINNVIADDCDSLAGIIVTGMEGHPIRNVSLSNIRIQYRGGGRSVTKPYREQGTNYPEPRWAGPTPAYGLFARHVDGLRLHNVDFELMRPDERPDIVLEDVRTID
;
A
#
# COMPACT_ATOMS: atom_id res chain seq x y z
N MET A 1 -74.53 -69.25 -10.30
CA MET A 1 -74.56 -67.83 -10.72
C MET A 1 -73.54 -67.06 -9.92
N THR A 2 -72.39 -66.86 -10.46
CA THR A 2 -71.26 -66.29 -9.80
C THR A 2 -70.84 -64.98 -10.49
N ASN A 3 -71.03 -63.86 -9.84
CA ASN A 3 -70.64 -62.56 -10.33
C ASN A 3 -69.15 -62.32 -10.07
N LYS A 4 -68.34 -62.19 -11.12
CA LYS A 4 -66.94 -61.76 -11.01
C LYS A 4 -66.83 -60.26 -11.09
N MET A 5 -66.45 -59.66 -9.99
CA MET A 5 -66.09 -58.25 -9.89
C MET A 5 -64.61 -58.07 -10.32
N LYS A 6 -64.40 -57.35 -11.42
CA LYS A 6 -63.06 -56.95 -11.89
C LYS A 6 -62.57 -55.74 -11.03
N ARG A 7 -61.48 -55.93 -10.28
CA ARG A 7 -60.74 -54.84 -9.64
C ARG A 7 -59.81 -54.21 -10.67
N PHE A 8 -60.00 -52.94 -10.98
CA PHE A 8 -59.02 -52.12 -11.67
C PHE A 8 -58.02 -51.54 -10.65
N THR A 9 -56.81 -51.93 -10.76
CA THR A 9 -55.70 -51.36 -9.98
C THR A 9 -55.11 -50.18 -10.77
N PHE A 10 -55.32 -48.94 -10.28
CA PHE A 10 -54.67 -47.77 -10.83
C PHE A 10 -53.24 -47.68 -10.21
N CYS A 11 -52.20 -47.97 -11.02
CA CYS A 11 -50.82 -47.65 -10.66
C CYS A 11 -50.57 -46.16 -10.97
N ALA A 12 -50.54 -45.34 -9.95
CA ALA A 12 -50.05 -43.98 -10.05
C ALA A 12 -48.49 -43.99 -10.04
N ILE A 13 -47.90 -43.78 -11.20
CA ILE A 13 -46.45 -43.60 -11.34
C ILE A 13 -46.18 -42.16 -10.90
N PHE A 14 -45.66 -41.96 -9.67
CA PHE A 14 -45.05 -40.70 -9.23
C PHE A 14 -43.67 -40.59 -9.89
N ALA A 15 -43.58 -39.82 -10.96
CA ALA A 15 -42.26 -39.41 -11.50
C ALA A 15 -41.63 -38.45 -10.54
N LEU A 16 -40.72 -38.95 -9.70
CA LEU A 16 -39.82 -38.15 -8.86
C LEU A 16 -38.76 -37.55 -9.76
N THR A 17 -38.95 -36.33 -10.26
CA THR A 17 -37.92 -35.54 -10.88
C THR A 17 -36.95 -35.14 -9.78
N VAL A 18 -35.94 -35.92 -9.54
CA VAL A 18 -34.73 -35.50 -8.80
C VAL A 18 -34.05 -34.44 -9.68
N LEU A 19 -34.24 -33.17 -9.39
CA LEU A 19 -33.31 -32.15 -9.83
C LEU A 19 -31.95 -32.50 -9.20
N LEU A 20 -31.09 -33.14 -9.99
CA LEU A 20 -29.67 -33.15 -9.73
C LEU A 20 -29.20 -31.71 -9.80
N ALA A 21 -29.26 -31.00 -8.68
CA ALA A 21 -28.40 -29.86 -8.47
C ALA A 21 -26.99 -30.42 -8.62
N GLY A 22 -26.39 -30.23 -9.77
CA GLY A 22 -25.00 -30.61 -9.98
C GLY A 22 -24.21 -29.94 -8.86
N ALA A 23 -23.54 -30.74 -8.02
CA ALA A 23 -22.64 -30.19 -7.04
C ALA A 23 -21.69 -29.27 -7.79
N SER A 24 -21.72 -27.98 -7.48
CA SER A 24 -20.80 -27.02 -8.08
C SER A 24 -19.40 -27.56 -7.77
N ASN A 25 -18.53 -27.60 -8.78
CA ASN A 25 -17.15 -28.01 -8.60
C ASN A 25 -16.32 -26.93 -7.87
N GLY A 26 -16.99 -25.95 -7.23
CA GLY A 26 -16.39 -24.81 -6.55
C GLY A 26 -15.85 -23.74 -7.50
N VAL A 27 -16.23 -23.79 -8.80
CA VAL A 27 -15.81 -22.81 -9.82
C VAL A 27 -17.05 -22.13 -10.42
N TYR A 28 -17.07 -20.82 -10.41
CA TYR A 28 -18.18 -19.97 -10.85
C TYR A 28 -17.69 -19.02 -11.94
N ASN A 29 -18.02 -19.31 -13.20
CA ASN A 29 -17.65 -18.46 -14.31
C ASN A 29 -18.61 -17.25 -14.38
N VAL A 30 -18.09 -16.03 -14.32
CA VAL A 30 -18.93 -14.82 -14.32
C VAL A 30 -19.82 -14.70 -15.55
N ARG A 31 -19.45 -15.32 -16.68
CA ARG A 31 -20.28 -15.32 -17.91
C ARG A 31 -21.58 -16.08 -17.72
N ASP A 32 -21.59 -17.13 -16.90
CA ASP A 32 -22.80 -17.90 -16.59
C ASP A 32 -23.81 -17.08 -15.75
N TYR A 33 -23.35 -15.97 -15.17
CA TYR A 33 -24.18 -15.04 -14.41
C TYR A 33 -24.49 -13.74 -15.16
N GLY A 34 -24.14 -13.67 -16.45
CA GLY A 34 -24.48 -12.60 -17.37
C GLY A 34 -23.40 -11.55 -17.61
N ALA A 35 -22.15 -11.80 -17.18
CA ALA A 35 -21.05 -10.92 -17.53
C ALA A 35 -20.69 -11.01 -19.01
N VAL A 36 -20.52 -9.87 -19.67
CA VAL A 36 -20.25 -9.79 -21.12
C VAL A 36 -18.74 -9.67 -21.40
N GLY A 37 -18.03 -8.84 -20.68
CA GLY A 37 -16.58 -8.66 -20.85
C GLY A 37 -16.20 -7.95 -22.15
N ASP A 38 -17.03 -7.00 -22.61
CA ASP A 38 -16.86 -6.24 -23.87
C ASP A 38 -16.25 -4.82 -23.67
N GLY A 39 -15.94 -4.46 -22.41
CA GLY A 39 -15.43 -3.14 -22.02
C GLY A 39 -16.44 -2.01 -22.05
N LYS A 40 -17.74 -2.32 -22.26
CA LYS A 40 -18.82 -1.33 -22.39
C LYS A 40 -19.99 -1.61 -21.46
N THR A 41 -20.36 -2.87 -21.35
CA THR A 41 -21.44 -3.34 -20.47
C THR A 41 -20.97 -3.33 -19.02
N LEU A 42 -21.82 -2.84 -18.09
CA LEU A 42 -21.50 -2.88 -16.65
C LEU A 42 -21.64 -4.31 -16.12
N ASP A 43 -20.51 -4.95 -15.85
CA ASP A 43 -20.42 -6.37 -15.48
C ASP A 43 -20.37 -6.63 -13.95
N HIS A 44 -20.15 -5.60 -13.12
CA HIS A 44 -20.01 -5.79 -11.66
C HIS A 44 -21.24 -6.46 -11.02
N THR A 45 -22.44 -6.23 -11.55
CA THR A 45 -23.66 -6.89 -11.06
C THR A 45 -23.62 -8.40 -11.32
N ALA A 46 -23.15 -8.83 -12.48
CA ALA A 46 -23.01 -10.24 -12.84
C ALA A 46 -21.90 -10.91 -12.01
N ILE A 47 -20.77 -10.22 -11.83
CA ILE A 47 -19.67 -10.68 -10.99
C ILE A 47 -20.13 -10.85 -9.53
N ASN A 48 -20.84 -9.87 -8.97
CA ASN A 48 -21.38 -9.98 -7.62
C ASN A 48 -22.40 -11.13 -7.49
N LYS A 49 -23.23 -11.40 -8.51
CA LYS A 49 -24.11 -12.58 -8.52
C LYS A 49 -23.33 -13.90 -8.48
N ALA A 50 -22.22 -14.00 -9.23
CA ALA A 50 -21.35 -15.17 -9.18
C ALA A 50 -20.73 -15.35 -7.78
N ILE A 51 -20.29 -14.25 -7.14
CA ILE A 51 -19.78 -14.27 -5.76
C ILE A 51 -20.88 -14.74 -4.78
N GLU A 52 -22.09 -14.22 -4.88
CA GLU A 52 -23.20 -14.62 -3.98
C GLU A 52 -23.58 -16.11 -4.19
N ALA A 53 -23.54 -16.63 -5.42
CA ALA A 53 -23.75 -18.03 -5.69
C ALA A 53 -22.66 -18.89 -5.04
N ALA A 54 -21.40 -18.52 -5.18
CA ALA A 54 -20.29 -19.19 -4.52
C ALA A 54 -20.43 -19.18 -2.99
N VAL A 55 -20.85 -18.05 -2.41
CA VAL A 55 -21.10 -17.95 -0.97
C VAL A 55 -22.21 -18.88 -0.51
N ALA A 56 -23.30 -18.99 -1.28
CA ALA A 56 -24.41 -19.88 -0.96
C ALA A 56 -23.99 -21.37 -0.90
N ASP A 57 -22.96 -21.75 -1.66
CA ASP A 57 -22.40 -23.09 -1.67
C ASP A 57 -21.23 -23.26 -0.68
N GLY A 58 -20.96 -22.24 0.18
CA GLY A 58 -19.91 -22.25 1.21
C GLY A 58 -18.57 -21.66 0.81
N GLY A 59 -18.44 -21.16 -0.41
CA GLY A 59 -17.22 -20.55 -0.97
C GLY A 59 -16.83 -21.12 -2.32
N GLY A 60 -15.78 -20.57 -2.92
CA GLY A 60 -15.27 -21.08 -4.19
C GLY A 60 -14.46 -20.05 -4.99
N ARG A 61 -14.12 -20.47 -6.21
CA ARG A 61 -13.37 -19.65 -7.16
C ARG A 61 -14.33 -18.99 -8.16
N VAL A 62 -14.41 -17.67 -8.14
CA VAL A 62 -15.13 -16.87 -9.13
C VAL A 62 -14.16 -16.49 -10.25
N VAL A 63 -14.38 -16.99 -11.45
CA VAL A 63 -13.45 -16.87 -12.57
C VAL A 63 -13.92 -15.84 -13.57
N LEU A 64 -13.02 -14.88 -13.89
CA LEU A 64 -13.15 -13.96 -15.01
C LEU A 64 -12.32 -14.52 -16.20
N PRO A 65 -12.94 -15.10 -17.24
CA PRO A 65 -12.24 -15.45 -18.47
C PRO A 65 -11.68 -14.22 -19.22
N ALA A 66 -10.87 -14.44 -20.24
CA ALA A 66 -10.35 -13.36 -21.08
C ALA A 66 -11.49 -12.44 -21.57
N GLY A 67 -11.31 -11.12 -21.41
CA GLY A 67 -12.28 -10.08 -21.73
C GLY A 67 -12.05 -8.83 -20.90
N THR A 68 -12.72 -7.72 -21.24
CA THR A 68 -12.65 -6.46 -20.52
C THR A 68 -13.98 -6.20 -19.81
N TYR A 69 -13.98 -6.31 -18.49
CA TYR A 69 -15.17 -6.19 -17.64
C TYR A 69 -15.27 -4.77 -17.07
N LEU A 70 -16.16 -3.95 -17.59
CA LEU A 70 -16.40 -2.61 -17.04
C LEU A 70 -17.16 -2.73 -15.72
N CYS A 71 -16.57 -2.25 -14.63
CA CYS A 71 -17.07 -2.52 -13.28
C CYS A 71 -17.16 -1.26 -12.41
N GLY A 72 -18.25 -1.16 -11.67
CA GLY A 72 -18.32 -0.45 -10.40
C GLY A 72 -17.83 -1.36 -9.27
N SER A 73 -18.46 -1.26 -8.07
CA SER A 73 -18.00 -2.00 -6.90
C SER A 73 -18.23 -3.52 -6.99
N ILE A 74 -17.14 -4.28 -6.86
CA ILE A 74 -17.14 -5.73 -6.66
C ILE A 74 -16.94 -5.97 -5.16
N ARG A 75 -17.87 -6.72 -4.54
CA ARG A 75 -17.90 -6.95 -3.09
C ARG A 75 -17.40 -8.35 -2.77
N LEU A 76 -16.16 -8.47 -2.29
CA LEU A 76 -15.63 -9.76 -1.89
C LEU A 76 -16.27 -10.23 -0.58
N LYS A 77 -16.44 -11.54 -0.48
CA LYS A 77 -17.01 -12.24 0.66
C LYS A 77 -16.05 -13.31 1.18
N SER A 78 -16.32 -13.79 2.38
CA SER A 78 -15.53 -14.87 2.98
C SER A 78 -15.51 -16.12 2.12
N ASN A 79 -14.36 -16.81 2.11
CA ASN A 79 -14.10 -18.05 1.37
C ASN A 79 -14.19 -17.90 -0.17
N ILE A 80 -13.93 -16.70 -0.70
CA ILE A 80 -13.96 -16.44 -2.16
C ILE A 80 -12.55 -16.16 -2.68
N GLU A 81 -12.22 -16.83 -3.78
CA GLU A 81 -11.13 -16.47 -4.67
C GLU A 81 -11.70 -15.79 -5.92
N LEU A 82 -11.37 -14.50 -6.13
CA LEU A 82 -11.62 -13.79 -7.39
C LEU A 82 -10.42 -14.04 -8.30
N HIS A 83 -10.62 -14.83 -9.35
CA HIS A 83 -9.57 -15.27 -10.24
C HIS A 83 -9.65 -14.63 -11.63
N LEU A 84 -8.63 -13.84 -11.97
CA LEU A 84 -8.50 -13.19 -13.28
C LEU A 84 -7.61 -14.03 -14.18
N THR A 85 -8.17 -14.70 -15.19
CA THR A 85 -7.36 -15.49 -16.13
C THR A 85 -6.48 -14.59 -17.01
N PRO A 86 -5.43 -15.10 -17.65
CA PRO A 86 -4.68 -14.33 -18.65
C PRO A 86 -5.62 -13.71 -19.70
N GLY A 87 -5.45 -12.41 -19.96
CA GLY A 87 -6.33 -11.65 -20.86
C GLY A 87 -7.62 -11.10 -20.23
N ALA A 88 -7.92 -11.41 -18.96
CA ALA A 88 -9.00 -10.76 -18.23
C ALA A 88 -8.56 -9.37 -17.73
N THR A 89 -9.41 -8.36 -17.93
CA THR A 89 -9.21 -7.02 -17.40
C THR A 89 -10.47 -6.57 -16.68
N ILE A 90 -10.34 -6.20 -15.39
CA ILE A 90 -11.36 -5.42 -14.69
C ILE A 90 -11.07 -3.96 -14.96
N LEU A 91 -11.98 -3.29 -15.67
CA LEU A 91 -11.88 -1.87 -16.03
C LEU A 91 -12.79 -1.07 -15.11
N ALA A 92 -12.24 -0.10 -14.42
CA ALA A 92 -13.00 0.78 -13.52
C ALA A 92 -13.98 1.66 -14.31
N ALA A 93 -15.23 1.67 -13.91
CA ALA A 93 -16.27 2.48 -14.52
C ALA A 93 -16.02 3.97 -14.27
N PRO A 94 -16.19 4.85 -15.28
CA PRO A 94 -16.04 6.27 -15.08
C PRO A 94 -17.13 6.85 -14.17
N ALA A 95 -16.79 7.88 -13.40
CA ALA A 95 -17.62 8.52 -12.39
C ALA A 95 -19.05 8.88 -12.88
N LYS A 96 -19.20 9.24 -14.17
CA LYS A 96 -20.48 9.57 -14.79
C LYS A 96 -21.51 8.43 -14.75
N LEU A 97 -21.06 7.18 -14.65
CA LEU A 97 -21.93 6.01 -14.58
C LEU A 97 -22.48 5.74 -13.17
N LYS A 98 -21.93 6.38 -12.15
CA LYS A 98 -22.35 6.24 -10.74
C LYS A 98 -22.50 4.78 -10.31
N ALA A 99 -21.54 3.94 -10.68
CA ALA A 99 -21.61 2.49 -10.54
C ALA A 99 -21.02 1.95 -9.22
N TYR A 100 -20.48 2.83 -8.38
CA TYR A 100 -19.83 2.43 -7.13
C TYR A 100 -20.75 2.52 -5.93
N ASP A 101 -20.48 1.72 -4.94
CA ASP A 101 -21.15 1.80 -3.64
C ASP A 101 -20.87 3.15 -2.96
N GLU A 102 -21.74 3.54 -2.06
CA GLU A 102 -21.53 4.75 -1.27
C GLU A 102 -20.43 4.53 -0.23
N SER A 103 -19.61 5.56 -0.02
CA SER A 103 -18.60 5.54 1.03
C SER A 103 -19.24 5.61 2.41
N GLU A 104 -18.58 4.98 3.39
CA GLU A 104 -18.97 5.09 4.80
C GLU A 104 -18.68 6.48 5.35
N VAL A 105 -19.48 6.94 6.29
CA VAL A 105 -19.21 8.16 7.04
C VAL A 105 -18.29 7.85 8.22
N PHE A 106 -17.12 8.44 8.23
CA PHE A 106 -16.16 8.24 9.33
C PHE A 106 -16.60 8.88 10.65
N GLY A 107 -17.11 10.09 10.59
CA GLY A 107 -17.66 10.80 11.75
C GLY A 107 -16.64 11.28 12.79
N ALA A 108 -15.36 11.39 12.41
CA ALA A 108 -14.30 11.94 13.24
C ALA A 108 -13.63 13.10 12.49
N PRO A 109 -14.06 14.35 12.73
CA PRO A 109 -13.63 15.53 11.94
C PRO A 109 -12.15 15.89 12.16
N GLU A 110 -11.53 15.42 13.22
CA GLU A 110 -10.13 15.71 13.55
C GLU A 110 -9.15 14.93 12.66
N TYR A 111 -9.59 13.86 12.01
CA TYR A 111 -8.72 13.07 11.17
C TYR A 111 -8.63 13.64 9.76
N GLN A 112 -7.42 14.02 9.35
CA GLN A 112 -7.20 14.85 8.18
C GLN A 112 -6.97 14.11 6.87
N ASP A 113 -6.61 12.81 6.90
CA ASP A 113 -6.49 12.01 5.69
C ASP A 113 -7.72 11.11 5.52
N GLY A 114 -8.75 11.67 4.90
CA GLY A 114 -10.01 10.98 4.68
C GLY A 114 -9.88 9.70 3.83
N GLY A 115 -8.86 9.60 2.97
CA GLY A 115 -8.63 8.44 2.12
C GLY A 115 -8.48 7.11 2.88
N HIS A 116 -7.99 7.15 4.12
CA HIS A 116 -7.86 5.99 5.00
C HIS A 116 -9.15 5.59 5.72
N THR A 117 -10.22 6.36 5.61
CA THR A 117 -11.39 6.22 6.48
C THR A 117 -12.64 5.66 5.79
N TYR A 118 -12.60 5.48 4.48
CA TYR A 118 -13.70 4.94 3.70
C TYR A 118 -13.20 3.91 2.68
N PHE A 119 -13.99 2.87 2.43
CA PHE A 119 -13.59 1.68 1.68
C PHE A 119 -14.60 1.21 0.64
N HIS A 120 -15.91 1.37 0.89
CA HIS A 120 -16.95 0.77 0.05
C HIS A 120 -17.02 1.35 -1.36
N ASN A 121 -16.68 2.62 -1.54
CA ASN A 121 -16.60 3.26 -2.85
C ASN A 121 -15.31 2.91 -3.60
N SER A 122 -14.94 1.66 -3.61
CA SER A 122 -13.76 1.14 -4.31
C SER A 122 -14.16 0.14 -5.39
N LEU A 123 -13.27 -0.12 -6.34
CA LEU A 123 -13.53 -1.05 -7.43
C LEU A 123 -13.68 -2.49 -6.91
N ILE A 124 -12.79 -2.90 -6.00
CA ILE A 124 -12.90 -4.18 -5.29
C ILE A 124 -12.77 -3.87 -3.81
N TRP A 125 -13.75 -4.30 -3.01
CA TRP A 125 -13.66 -4.09 -1.58
C TRP A 125 -14.16 -5.26 -0.73
N ALA A 126 -13.67 -5.35 0.50
CA ALA A 126 -14.16 -6.27 1.53
C ALA A 126 -14.03 -5.65 2.92
N GLU A 127 -15.03 -5.86 3.76
CA GLU A 127 -14.99 -5.51 5.18
C GLU A 127 -15.37 -6.71 6.04
N LYS A 128 -14.55 -7.02 7.07
CA LYS A 128 -14.76 -8.12 8.04
C LYS A 128 -14.95 -9.49 7.39
N GLN A 129 -14.21 -9.76 6.30
CA GLN A 129 -14.24 -11.03 5.60
C GLN A 129 -13.01 -11.87 5.92
N SER A 130 -13.10 -13.17 5.75
CA SER A 130 -11.99 -14.11 5.99
C SER A 130 -11.79 -15.05 4.82
N ASN A 131 -10.53 -15.53 4.63
CA ASN A 131 -10.17 -16.45 3.56
C ASN A 131 -10.53 -15.89 2.18
N ILE A 132 -10.05 -14.69 1.88
CA ILE A 132 -10.30 -14.02 0.59
C ILE A 132 -9.04 -13.97 -0.25
N SER A 133 -9.19 -14.14 -1.55
CA SER A 133 -8.06 -14.08 -2.47
C SER A 133 -8.42 -13.33 -3.75
N ILE A 134 -7.45 -12.60 -4.30
CA ILE A 134 -7.48 -12.02 -5.65
C ILE A 134 -6.24 -12.58 -6.36
N THR A 135 -6.44 -13.34 -7.44
CA THR A 135 -5.35 -14.12 -8.04
C THR A 135 -5.40 -14.11 -9.57
N GLY A 136 -4.37 -14.65 -10.18
CA GLY A 136 -4.32 -14.92 -11.62
C GLY A 136 -3.47 -13.90 -12.39
N HIS A 137 -3.32 -14.10 -13.70
CA HIS A 137 -2.47 -13.26 -14.54
C HIS A 137 -3.25 -12.20 -15.34
N GLY A 138 -4.40 -11.78 -14.80
CA GLY A 138 -5.19 -10.70 -15.37
C GLY A 138 -4.78 -9.32 -14.85
N ARG A 139 -5.53 -8.32 -15.27
CA ARG A 139 -5.26 -6.90 -15.01
C ARG A 139 -6.44 -6.23 -14.32
N ILE A 140 -6.14 -5.31 -13.42
CA ILE A 140 -7.05 -4.31 -12.90
C ILE A 140 -6.61 -2.96 -13.49
N ASP A 141 -7.52 -2.27 -14.16
CA ASP A 141 -7.27 -0.96 -14.74
C ASP A 141 -8.22 0.07 -14.14
N GLY A 142 -7.68 0.95 -13.32
CA GLY A 142 -8.44 1.96 -12.59
C GLY A 142 -8.68 3.25 -13.36
N GLU A 143 -8.77 3.23 -14.70
CA GLU A 143 -8.97 4.43 -15.54
C GLU A 143 -10.12 5.33 -15.08
N GLY A 144 -11.21 4.72 -14.65
CA GLY A 144 -12.42 5.44 -14.22
C GLY A 144 -12.41 5.87 -12.76
N LEU A 145 -11.40 5.50 -11.99
CA LEU A 145 -11.28 5.89 -10.59
C LEU A 145 -10.95 7.39 -10.48
N THR A 146 -11.49 8.02 -9.45
CA THR A 146 -11.21 9.43 -9.19
C THR A 146 -9.75 9.58 -8.75
N LYS A 147 -9.12 10.65 -9.23
CA LYS A 147 -7.77 11.00 -8.83
C LYS A 147 -7.83 12.09 -7.79
N ARG A 148 -7.14 11.94 -6.68
CA ARG A 148 -7.05 12.95 -5.63
C ARG A 148 -6.66 14.33 -6.17
N ASP A 149 -5.83 14.39 -7.20
CA ASP A 149 -5.34 15.64 -7.79
C ASP A 149 -6.42 16.44 -8.55
N THR A 150 -7.50 15.80 -8.98
CA THR A 150 -8.64 16.47 -9.65
C THR A 150 -9.76 16.86 -8.68
N GLU A 151 -9.77 16.29 -7.46
CA GLU A 151 -10.85 16.48 -6.48
C GLU A 151 -10.39 17.11 -5.17
N ARG A 152 -9.38 17.95 -5.18
CA ARG A 152 -8.88 18.69 -4.02
C ARG A 152 -9.91 19.59 -3.32
N ALA A 153 -11.08 19.73 -3.88
CA ALA A 153 -12.15 20.55 -3.34
C ALA A 153 -12.87 19.85 -2.17
N GLY A 154 -12.19 19.81 -1.02
CA GLY A 154 -12.86 19.69 0.28
C GLY A 154 -13.54 18.37 0.61
N ASN A 155 -13.28 17.28 -0.14
CA ASN A 155 -13.99 16.05 0.09
C ASN A 155 -13.21 15.07 0.96
N LEU A 156 -13.26 15.30 2.26
CA LEU A 156 -12.75 14.39 3.30
C LEU A 156 -13.59 13.10 3.44
N GLN A 157 -14.59 12.88 2.59
CA GLN A 157 -15.62 11.85 2.73
C GLN A 157 -15.85 11.00 1.46
N GLY A 158 -14.80 10.73 0.69
CA GLY A 158 -14.89 9.67 -0.30
C GLY A 158 -15.53 10.00 -1.64
N GLY A 159 -15.43 11.23 -2.11
CA GLY A 159 -15.91 11.58 -3.45
C GLY A 159 -17.41 11.77 -3.56
N SER A 160 -17.90 12.04 -4.76
CA SER A 160 -19.34 12.15 -5.05
C SER A 160 -19.99 10.77 -5.00
N ILE A 161 -21.29 10.73 -4.66
CA ILE A 161 -22.07 9.48 -4.63
C ILE A 161 -21.91 8.71 -5.94
N GLY A 162 -21.59 7.42 -5.82
CA GLY A 162 -21.42 6.50 -6.94
C GLY A 162 -20.09 6.62 -7.70
N THR A 163 -19.10 7.35 -7.18
CA THR A 163 -17.74 7.43 -7.73
C THR A 163 -16.77 6.52 -6.99
N GLY A 164 -15.85 5.87 -7.69
CA GLY A 164 -14.82 5.02 -7.12
C GLY A 164 -13.50 5.75 -6.90
N ASP A 165 -12.77 5.38 -5.85
CA ASP A 165 -11.55 6.07 -5.42
C ASP A 165 -10.31 5.15 -5.40
N LYS A 166 -10.47 3.86 -5.15
CA LYS A 166 -9.39 2.90 -4.96
C LYS A 166 -9.59 1.64 -5.80
N ALA A 167 -8.50 1.01 -6.23
CA ALA A 167 -8.64 -0.25 -6.96
C ALA A 167 -9.01 -1.41 -6.03
N ILE A 168 -8.26 -1.61 -4.92
CA ILE A 168 -8.55 -2.65 -3.92
C ILE A 168 -8.54 -2.04 -2.52
N ALA A 169 -9.63 -2.22 -1.77
CA ALA A 169 -9.77 -1.71 -0.42
C ALA A 169 -10.29 -2.79 0.55
N LEU A 170 -9.47 -3.17 1.52
CA LEU A 170 -9.76 -4.22 2.49
C LEU A 170 -9.75 -3.66 3.90
N LYS A 171 -10.78 -3.96 4.69
CA LYS A 171 -10.90 -3.49 6.06
C LYS A 171 -11.28 -4.62 7.01
N LEU A 172 -10.48 -4.78 8.08
CA LEU A 172 -10.73 -5.78 9.13
C LEU A 172 -10.89 -7.20 8.58
N CYS A 173 -10.16 -7.53 7.51
CA CYS A 173 -10.19 -8.85 6.90
C CYS A 173 -9.11 -9.77 7.49
N ARG A 174 -9.30 -11.07 7.37
CA ARG A 174 -8.36 -12.06 7.89
C ARG A 174 -8.06 -13.13 6.84
N ASN A 175 -6.80 -13.58 6.78
CA ASN A 175 -6.30 -14.54 5.80
C ASN A 175 -6.57 -14.07 4.36
N VAL A 176 -5.78 -13.06 3.96
CA VAL A 176 -5.91 -12.36 2.68
C VAL A 176 -4.76 -12.76 1.77
N THR A 177 -5.04 -13.08 0.52
CA THR A 177 -4.02 -13.31 -0.51
C THR A 177 -4.30 -12.49 -1.76
N ILE A 178 -3.33 -11.67 -2.18
CA ILE A 178 -3.36 -10.96 -3.47
C ILE A 178 -2.11 -11.36 -4.22
N ARG A 179 -2.23 -12.00 -5.39
CA ARG A 179 -1.04 -12.43 -6.11
C ARG A 179 -1.20 -12.54 -7.62
N ASP A 180 -0.07 -12.44 -8.30
CA ASP A 180 0.11 -12.66 -9.74
C ASP A 180 -0.60 -11.67 -10.66
N ILE A 181 -1.34 -10.70 -10.13
CA ILE A 181 -2.09 -9.71 -10.90
C ILE A 181 -1.25 -8.49 -11.28
N THR A 182 -1.71 -7.77 -12.30
CA THR A 182 -1.22 -6.44 -12.64
C THR A 182 -2.26 -5.38 -12.30
N ILE A 183 -1.85 -4.28 -11.65
CA ILE A 183 -2.70 -3.11 -11.39
C ILE A 183 -2.12 -1.90 -12.12
N TYR A 184 -2.94 -1.26 -12.92
CA TYR A 184 -2.62 -0.02 -13.62
C TYR A 184 -3.59 1.08 -13.23
N ARG A 185 -3.06 2.27 -12.92
CA ARG A 185 -3.90 3.42 -12.50
C ARG A 185 -4.75 3.12 -11.27
N GLY A 186 -4.12 2.80 -10.16
CA GLY A 186 -4.78 2.32 -8.93
C GLY A 186 -5.74 3.30 -8.22
N GLY A 187 -5.89 4.51 -8.72
CA GLY A 187 -6.66 5.57 -8.05
C GLY A 187 -5.87 6.22 -6.93
N HIS A 188 -6.52 6.53 -5.82
CA HIS A 188 -5.87 7.08 -4.63
C HIS A 188 -4.91 6.06 -3.99
N PHE A 189 -5.35 4.80 -3.87
CA PHE A 189 -4.52 3.66 -3.46
C PHE A 189 -4.76 2.50 -4.44
N ALA A 190 -3.68 1.89 -4.93
CA ALA A 190 -3.86 0.69 -5.75
C ALA A 190 -4.28 -0.49 -4.86
N ILE A 191 -3.69 -0.65 -3.69
CA ILE A 191 -4.10 -1.59 -2.66
C ILE A 191 -4.04 -0.89 -1.30
N ILE A 192 -5.14 -0.88 -0.56
CA ILE A 192 -5.15 -0.52 0.85
C ILE A 192 -5.74 -1.65 1.68
N ALA A 193 -5.02 -2.06 2.72
CA ALA A 193 -5.49 -3.00 3.73
C ALA A 193 -5.42 -2.31 5.10
N THR A 194 -6.57 -2.15 5.77
CA THR A 194 -6.63 -1.50 7.09
C THR A 194 -7.17 -2.46 8.14
N GLY A 195 -6.39 -2.67 9.22
CA GLY A 195 -6.77 -3.53 10.33
C GLY A 195 -6.90 -5.01 9.96
N CYS A 196 -6.26 -5.43 8.87
CA CYS A 196 -6.28 -6.82 8.42
C CYS A 196 -5.22 -7.66 9.13
N GLU A 197 -5.46 -8.97 9.21
CA GLU A 197 -4.54 -9.91 9.82
C GLU A 197 -4.26 -11.11 8.91
N ILE A 198 -3.02 -11.58 8.93
CA ILE A 198 -2.53 -12.71 8.10
C ILE A 198 -2.75 -12.42 6.62
N GLY A 199 -1.88 -11.62 6.05
CA GLY A 199 -1.97 -11.20 4.65
C GLY A 199 -0.73 -11.51 3.85
N THR A 200 -0.91 -11.81 2.57
CA THR A 200 0.15 -12.01 1.60
C THR A 200 -0.16 -11.22 0.33
N ILE A 201 0.76 -10.36 -0.08
CA ILE A 201 0.77 -9.72 -1.39
C ILE A 201 2.04 -10.19 -2.08
N ASP A 202 1.90 -11.00 -3.13
CA ASP A 202 3.02 -11.68 -3.75
C ASP A 202 2.97 -11.61 -5.28
N ASN A 203 4.12 -11.36 -5.90
CA ASN A 203 4.29 -11.29 -7.36
C ASN A 203 3.26 -10.39 -8.06
N VAL A 204 2.94 -9.23 -7.46
CA VAL A 204 2.05 -8.22 -8.04
C VAL A 204 2.87 -7.18 -8.78
N THR A 205 2.39 -6.72 -9.94
CA THR A 205 2.98 -5.58 -10.66
C THR A 205 2.02 -4.41 -10.62
N ILE A 206 2.49 -3.27 -10.10
CA ILE A 206 1.69 -2.04 -9.97
C ILE A 206 2.36 -0.90 -10.74
N ASP A 207 1.60 -0.20 -11.57
CA ASP A 207 2.02 1.05 -12.20
C ASP A 207 0.91 2.08 -11.99
N THR A 208 1.12 2.96 -11.04
CA THR A 208 0.13 3.94 -10.60
C THR A 208 0.76 5.29 -10.34
N ASN A 209 -0.05 6.32 -10.15
CA ASN A 209 0.43 7.68 -9.92
C ASN A 209 0.45 8.08 -8.45
N ARG A 210 -0.31 7.37 -7.61
CA ARG A 210 -0.44 7.61 -6.17
C ARG A 210 0.03 6.36 -5.41
N ASP A 211 -0.27 6.25 -4.13
CA ASP A 211 0.17 5.14 -3.29
C ASP A 211 -0.04 3.76 -3.94
N GLY A 212 1.00 2.94 -3.93
CA GLY A 212 0.95 1.59 -4.48
C GLY A 212 0.29 0.60 -3.53
N ILE A 213 0.96 0.29 -2.43
CA ILE A 213 0.48 -0.68 -1.42
C ILE A 213 0.54 -0.02 -0.04
N ASP A 214 -0.63 0.16 0.57
CA ASP A 214 -0.80 0.65 1.93
C ASP A 214 -1.20 -0.49 2.87
N ILE A 215 -0.33 -0.79 3.82
CA ILE A 215 -0.59 -1.76 4.90
C ILE A 215 -0.81 -0.96 6.18
N ASP A 216 -2.07 -0.69 6.54
CA ASP A 216 -2.45 0.20 7.61
C ASP A 216 -3.02 -0.56 8.82
N CYS A 217 -2.44 -0.37 10.01
CA CYS A 217 -2.93 -1.03 11.23
C CYS A 217 -2.98 -2.57 11.16
N CYS A 218 -2.16 -3.18 10.31
CA CYS A 218 -2.20 -4.62 10.00
C CYS A 218 -1.21 -5.42 10.83
N LYS A 219 -1.42 -6.74 10.87
CA LYS A 219 -0.53 -7.70 11.54
C LYS A 219 -0.29 -8.94 10.71
N TYR A 220 0.94 -9.48 10.79
CA TYR A 220 1.34 -10.70 10.10
C TYR A 220 1.13 -10.62 8.59
N PHE A 221 1.67 -9.56 7.98
CA PHE A 221 1.64 -9.35 6.53
C PHE A 221 3.00 -9.59 5.89
N THR A 222 2.96 -10.18 4.70
CA THR A 222 4.12 -10.30 3.83
C THR A 222 3.83 -9.62 2.48
N VAL A 223 4.73 -8.74 2.05
CA VAL A 223 4.78 -8.20 0.69
C VAL A 223 6.04 -8.72 0.04
N SER A 224 5.92 -9.53 -1.00
CA SER A 224 7.07 -10.22 -1.61
C SER A 224 7.02 -10.24 -3.14
N ASN A 225 8.20 -10.32 -3.76
CA ASN A 225 8.37 -10.49 -5.21
C ASN A 225 7.62 -9.46 -6.08
N THR A 226 7.26 -8.33 -5.50
CA THR A 226 6.32 -7.33 -6.06
C THR A 226 7.09 -6.16 -6.67
N LYS A 227 6.57 -5.63 -7.77
CA LYS A 227 7.14 -4.49 -8.49
C LYS A 227 6.15 -3.34 -8.46
N VAL A 228 6.57 -2.19 -7.94
CA VAL A 228 5.68 -1.04 -7.77
C VAL A 228 6.31 0.20 -8.36
N ASN A 229 5.67 0.75 -9.39
CA ASN A 229 6.02 2.05 -9.96
C ASN A 229 5.00 3.11 -9.53
N THR A 230 5.49 4.17 -8.86
CA THR A 230 4.67 5.33 -8.52
C THR A 230 5.54 6.59 -8.36
N PRO A 231 5.47 7.53 -9.30
CA PRO A 231 6.32 8.73 -9.26
C PRO A 231 5.89 9.75 -8.21
N ASN A 232 4.63 9.86 -7.86
CA ASN A 232 4.12 10.98 -7.07
C ASN A 232 3.74 10.64 -5.62
N ASP A 233 3.83 9.37 -5.21
CA ASP A 233 3.59 8.97 -3.83
C ASP A 233 4.35 7.67 -3.46
N ASP A 234 4.04 7.09 -2.30
CA ASP A 234 4.78 5.97 -1.74
C ASP A 234 4.49 4.66 -2.49
N ALA A 235 5.52 3.86 -2.78
CA ALA A 235 5.35 2.60 -3.50
C ALA A 235 4.81 1.48 -2.59
N ILE A 236 5.47 1.26 -1.46
CA ILE A 236 5.02 0.32 -0.43
C ILE A 236 5.11 1.06 0.89
N VAL A 237 3.99 1.24 1.55
CA VAL A 237 3.95 2.01 2.79
C VAL A 237 3.21 1.27 3.90
N LEU A 238 3.82 1.31 5.08
CA LEU A 238 3.18 0.87 6.32
C LEU A 238 2.62 2.09 7.04
N LYS A 239 1.39 2.02 7.44
CA LYS A 239 0.71 3.07 8.20
C LYS A 239 0.11 2.52 9.49
N SER A 240 -0.10 3.38 10.44
CA SER A 240 -0.79 3.09 11.68
C SER A 240 -1.73 4.25 11.97
N SER A 241 -2.70 4.40 11.08
CA SER A 241 -3.62 5.53 11.05
C SER A 241 -4.68 5.46 12.15
N TYR A 242 -5.47 6.52 12.29
CA TYR A 242 -6.63 6.54 13.19
C TYR A 242 -7.92 6.05 12.49
N ALA A 243 -7.82 5.36 11.35
CA ALA A 243 -8.96 4.90 10.55
C ALA A 243 -9.89 3.94 11.31
N LEU A 244 -9.36 3.22 12.30
CA LEU A 244 -10.14 2.33 13.17
C LEU A 244 -10.70 3.03 14.41
N LYS A 245 -10.65 4.38 14.47
CA LYS A 245 -11.09 5.21 15.61
C LYS A 245 -10.38 4.91 16.93
N LYS A 246 -9.22 4.28 16.84
CA LYS A 246 -8.31 3.97 17.96
C LYS A 246 -6.91 3.77 17.41
N PRO A 247 -5.86 4.02 18.22
CA PRO A 247 -4.50 3.66 17.87
C PRO A 247 -4.35 2.14 17.77
N VAL A 248 -3.86 1.64 16.63
CA VAL A 248 -3.59 0.20 16.42
C VAL A 248 -2.19 0.05 15.81
N LEU A 249 -1.36 -0.80 16.39
CA LEU A 249 -0.03 -1.10 15.87
C LEU A 249 -0.10 -1.73 14.48
N CYS A 250 0.81 -1.30 13.59
CA CYS A 250 1.19 -2.06 12.41
C CYS A 250 2.42 -2.90 12.79
N GLU A 251 2.28 -4.23 12.85
CA GLU A 251 3.32 -5.07 13.44
C GLU A 251 3.48 -6.44 12.77
N HIS A 252 4.69 -7.01 12.90
CA HIS A 252 5.06 -8.30 12.30
C HIS A 252 4.89 -8.30 10.78
N ILE A 253 5.52 -7.33 10.11
CA ILE A 253 5.44 -7.15 8.67
C ILE A 253 6.78 -7.48 8.03
N LEU A 254 6.74 -8.24 6.94
CA LEU A 254 7.88 -8.52 6.09
C LEU A 254 7.67 -7.93 4.71
N ILE A 255 8.59 -7.07 4.25
CA ILE A 255 8.68 -6.60 2.87
C ILE A 255 9.98 -7.18 2.29
N THR A 256 9.90 -8.00 1.25
CA THR A 256 11.10 -8.66 0.72
C THR A 256 11.04 -8.91 -0.78
N ASN A 257 12.22 -8.93 -1.42
CA ASN A 257 12.36 -9.19 -2.85
C ASN A 257 11.53 -8.23 -3.73
N CYS A 258 11.36 -6.99 -3.31
CA CYS A 258 10.53 -6.01 -4.02
C CYS A 258 11.40 -5.05 -4.83
N ILE A 259 10.84 -4.56 -5.93
CA ILE A 259 11.42 -3.47 -6.74
C ILE A 259 10.46 -2.30 -6.70
N VAL A 260 10.95 -1.14 -6.28
CA VAL A 260 10.17 0.10 -6.26
C VAL A 260 10.80 1.15 -7.18
N THR A 261 9.95 1.87 -7.92
CA THR A 261 10.41 2.84 -8.92
C THR A 261 9.52 4.07 -8.99
N GLY A 262 10.03 5.15 -9.58
CA GLY A 262 9.33 6.41 -9.83
C GLY A 262 9.36 6.83 -11.30
N TYR A 263 9.18 5.91 -12.23
CA TYR A 263 9.05 6.23 -13.64
C TYR A 263 7.70 6.87 -13.95
N LYS A 264 7.63 7.62 -15.04
CA LYS A 264 6.39 8.19 -15.55
C LYS A 264 5.31 7.09 -15.69
N LEU A 265 4.12 7.39 -15.24
CA LEU A 265 2.97 6.47 -15.28
C LEU A 265 2.80 5.81 -16.66
N GLY A 266 2.67 4.50 -16.69
CA GLY A 266 2.51 3.66 -17.87
C GLY A 266 3.81 3.17 -18.47
N THR A 267 4.93 3.88 -18.24
CA THR A 267 6.21 3.55 -18.88
C THR A 267 6.94 2.39 -18.23
N PHE A 268 6.54 2.01 -17.04
CA PHE A 268 7.01 0.79 -16.40
C PHE A 268 6.39 -0.46 -17.05
N LEU A 269 5.10 -0.43 -17.34
CA LEU A 269 4.39 -1.54 -17.97
C LEU A 269 4.66 -1.68 -19.48
N ASP A 270 4.92 -0.59 -20.19
CA ASP A 270 5.22 -0.65 -21.61
C ASP A 270 6.72 -0.90 -21.92
N GLY A 271 7.57 -0.91 -20.87
CA GLY A 271 9.00 -1.18 -20.96
C GLY A 271 9.85 -0.02 -21.50
N SER A 272 9.30 1.18 -21.60
CA SER A 272 10.07 2.37 -22.03
C SER A 272 10.85 3.04 -20.91
N TYR A 273 10.49 2.79 -19.64
CA TYR A 273 11.19 3.21 -18.42
C TYR A 273 11.59 4.69 -18.40
N VAL A 274 10.67 5.57 -18.76
CA VAL A 274 10.91 7.01 -18.85
C VAL A 274 10.94 7.62 -17.46
N PRO A 275 12.05 8.24 -17.00
CA PRO A 275 12.08 8.93 -15.72
C PRO A 275 11.03 10.04 -15.64
N GLU A 276 10.36 10.17 -14.49
CA GLU A 276 9.45 11.29 -14.27
C GLU A 276 10.25 12.61 -14.16
N LYS A 277 9.76 13.65 -14.81
CA LYS A 277 10.42 14.96 -14.86
C LYS A 277 9.84 15.97 -13.87
N VAL A 278 9.58 15.52 -12.66
CA VAL A 278 9.17 16.40 -11.58
C VAL A 278 10.36 16.74 -10.68
N ASN A 279 10.32 17.88 -10.00
CA ASN A 279 11.38 18.27 -9.07
C ASN A 279 11.46 17.32 -7.86
N TRP A 280 10.58 16.35 -7.80
CA TRP A 280 10.45 15.44 -6.68
C TRP A 280 9.73 14.16 -7.13
N VAL A 281 10.45 13.06 -7.06
CA VAL A 281 9.94 11.71 -7.32
C VAL A 281 9.85 10.98 -6.00
N CYS A 282 8.75 10.31 -5.72
CA CYS A 282 8.55 9.53 -4.51
C CYS A 282 8.95 8.06 -4.68
N GLY A 283 8.06 7.18 -4.98
CA GLY A 283 8.33 5.77 -5.30
C GLY A 283 9.08 4.99 -4.20
N ARG A 284 8.95 5.38 -2.95
CA ARG A 284 9.77 4.88 -1.82
C ARG A 284 9.12 3.74 -1.04
N ILE A 285 9.91 3.07 -0.22
CA ILE A 285 9.39 2.20 0.84
C ILE A 285 9.34 3.03 2.13
N LYS A 286 8.17 3.07 2.78
CA LYS A 286 7.95 4.00 3.89
C LYS A 286 7.22 3.37 5.07
N LEU A 287 7.56 3.83 6.27
CA LEU A 287 6.76 3.73 7.49
C LEU A 287 6.25 5.14 7.82
N GLY A 288 4.93 5.32 7.84
CA GLY A 288 4.34 6.65 8.06
C GLY A 288 3.61 7.20 6.81
N THR A 289 3.19 8.45 6.82
CA THR A 289 3.28 9.45 7.88
C THR A 289 2.29 9.22 9.02
N GLU A 290 1.10 8.62 8.72
CA GLU A 290 0.09 8.27 9.71
C GLU A 290 0.64 7.22 10.68
N SER A 291 0.80 7.59 11.95
CA SER A 291 1.55 6.79 12.93
C SER A 291 0.93 6.82 14.34
N ASN A 292 -0.38 6.87 14.45
CA ASN A 292 -1.08 6.98 15.74
C ASN A 292 -0.87 5.79 16.68
N GLY A 293 -0.78 4.57 16.17
CA GLY A 293 -0.49 3.36 16.95
C GLY A 293 0.99 2.98 16.94
N GLY A 294 1.68 3.32 15.85
CA GLY A 294 3.11 3.02 15.67
C GLY A 294 3.40 1.70 14.95
N TYR A 295 4.68 1.32 14.96
CA TYR A 295 5.25 0.21 14.20
C TYR A 295 6.09 -0.67 15.09
N ARG A 296 6.03 -2.00 14.92
CA ARG A 296 6.86 -2.91 15.68
C ARG A 296 7.17 -4.20 14.90
N ASN A 297 8.41 -4.68 15.03
CA ASN A 297 8.86 -5.93 14.40
C ASN A 297 8.65 -5.91 12.88
N ILE A 298 9.29 -4.96 12.20
CA ILE A 298 9.23 -4.77 10.76
C ILE A 298 10.56 -5.19 10.15
N THR A 299 10.51 -6.00 9.11
CA THR A 299 11.68 -6.36 8.31
C THR A 299 11.50 -5.92 6.87
N ILE A 300 12.49 -5.21 6.32
CA ILE A 300 12.57 -4.83 4.90
C ILE A 300 13.88 -5.41 4.38
N ALA A 301 13.84 -6.33 3.42
CA ALA A 301 15.04 -7.00 2.97
C ALA A 301 15.03 -7.31 1.46
N ASN A 302 16.23 -7.40 0.88
CA ASN A 302 16.41 -7.82 -0.53
C ASN A 302 15.61 -6.95 -1.52
N CYS A 303 15.54 -5.65 -1.29
CA CYS A 303 14.75 -4.74 -2.13
C CYS A 303 15.64 -3.86 -3.01
N THR A 304 15.11 -3.44 -4.14
CA THR A 304 15.75 -2.51 -5.07
C THR A 304 14.91 -1.25 -5.20
N CYS A 305 15.53 -0.07 -5.04
CA CYS A 305 14.91 1.24 -5.21
C CYS A 305 15.57 1.96 -6.39
N MET A 306 14.81 2.30 -7.45
CA MET A 306 15.35 2.98 -8.63
C MET A 306 14.50 4.19 -9.01
N TRP A 307 15.15 5.33 -9.28
CA TRP A 307 14.43 6.58 -9.59
C TRP A 307 13.40 6.92 -8.51
N SER A 308 13.76 6.76 -7.24
CA SER A 308 12.86 6.90 -6.09
C SER A 308 13.52 7.65 -4.94
N SER A 309 12.75 7.99 -3.92
CA SER A 309 13.26 8.66 -2.71
C SER A 309 13.74 7.66 -1.63
N GLY A 310 14.17 6.47 -1.98
CA GLY A 310 14.79 5.50 -1.08
C GLY A 310 13.86 4.99 0.03
N LEU A 311 14.33 5.11 1.28
CA LEU A 311 13.63 4.61 2.48
C LEU A 311 13.24 5.77 3.40
N ALA A 312 12.01 5.77 3.93
CA ALA A 312 11.55 6.79 4.87
C ALA A 312 10.85 6.16 6.09
N PHE A 313 11.33 6.46 7.29
CA PHE A 313 10.77 5.98 8.56
C PHE A 313 10.34 7.16 9.41
N GLU A 314 9.05 7.46 9.40
CA GLU A 314 8.46 8.65 9.98
C GLU A 314 7.42 8.26 11.03
N VAL A 315 7.68 8.59 12.30
CA VAL A 315 6.70 8.43 13.37
C VAL A 315 6.45 9.78 14.03
N VAL A 316 5.28 10.35 13.77
CA VAL A 316 4.98 11.78 14.09
C VAL A 316 3.59 12.02 14.69
N ASP A 317 2.77 10.96 14.86
CA ASP A 317 1.40 11.06 15.39
C ASP A 317 1.25 10.27 16.70
N GLN A 318 2.15 10.49 17.67
CA GLN A 318 2.16 9.90 19.03
C GLN A 318 2.49 8.40 19.09
N GLY A 319 2.74 7.77 17.96
CA GLY A 319 3.09 6.35 17.90
C GLY A 319 4.52 6.07 18.35
N ARG A 320 4.85 4.78 18.39
CA ARG A 320 6.19 4.28 18.67
C ARG A 320 6.67 3.45 17.49
N MET A 321 7.95 3.58 17.16
CA MET A 321 8.59 2.75 16.14
C MET A 321 9.70 1.94 16.82
N GLU A 322 9.57 0.62 16.79
CA GLU A 322 10.44 -0.27 17.57
C GLU A 322 10.79 -1.55 16.79
N ASN A 323 12.03 -2.00 16.90
CA ASN A 323 12.52 -3.25 16.29
C ASN A 323 12.35 -3.25 14.76
N ILE A 324 13.03 -2.34 14.09
CA ILE A 324 13.05 -2.21 12.64
C ILE A 324 14.37 -2.76 12.10
N VAL A 325 14.29 -3.70 11.18
CA VAL A 325 15.44 -4.29 10.50
C VAL A 325 15.34 -4.03 9.01
N VAL A 326 16.42 -3.46 8.45
CA VAL A 326 16.59 -3.27 7.00
C VAL A 326 17.87 -3.96 6.59
N ASP A 327 17.84 -4.80 5.58
CA ASP A 327 19.01 -5.54 5.14
C ASP A 327 19.02 -5.79 3.63
N ASN A 328 20.20 -5.72 3.04
CA ASN A 328 20.44 -6.04 1.64
C ASN A 328 19.59 -5.20 0.66
N ILE A 329 19.84 -3.91 0.61
CA ILE A 329 19.14 -2.94 -0.24
C ILE A 329 20.07 -2.39 -1.31
N SER A 330 19.65 -2.42 -2.57
CA SER A 330 20.32 -1.71 -3.65
C SER A 330 19.49 -0.53 -4.13
N MET A 331 20.13 0.61 -4.40
CA MET A 331 19.47 1.81 -4.87
C MET A 331 20.22 2.43 -6.03
N SER A 332 19.50 3.06 -6.95
CA SER A 332 20.12 3.85 -8.02
C SER A 332 19.27 5.04 -8.41
N HIS A 333 19.90 6.15 -8.80
CA HIS A 333 19.23 7.39 -9.17
C HIS A 333 18.25 7.86 -8.09
N VAL A 334 18.75 7.93 -6.84
CA VAL A 334 17.92 8.28 -5.70
C VAL A 334 17.65 9.79 -5.68
N HIS A 335 16.39 10.14 -5.57
CA HIS A 335 15.95 11.51 -5.41
C HIS A 335 15.91 11.88 -3.91
N HIS A 336 16.33 13.09 -3.57
CA HIS A 336 16.37 13.69 -2.23
C HIS A 336 17.30 12.98 -1.24
N TYR A 337 16.92 11.83 -0.69
CA TYR A 337 17.65 11.14 0.37
C TYR A 337 17.57 9.62 0.20
N PRO A 338 18.63 8.89 0.45
CA PRO A 338 18.57 7.43 0.42
C PRO A 338 17.88 6.84 1.65
N ILE A 339 18.09 7.43 2.84
CA ILE A 339 17.51 6.96 4.10
C ILE A 339 17.09 8.16 4.94
N TYR A 340 15.84 8.17 5.38
CA TYR A 340 15.27 9.18 6.25
C TYR A 340 14.59 8.56 7.46
N ILE A 341 15.03 8.93 8.66
CA ILE A 341 14.45 8.48 9.93
C ILE A 341 14.11 9.72 10.75
N THR A 342 12.85 9.87 11.16
CA THR A 342 12.45 11.02 11.96
C THR A 342 11.34 10.70 12.95
N THR A 343 11.37 11.44 14.06
CA THR A 343 10.25 11.54 15.01
C THR A 343 9.68 12.95 14.99
N GLY A 344 8.46 13.12 15.52
CA GLY A 344 7.81 14.41 15.60
C GLY A 344 6.57 14.40 16.48
N CYS A 345 5.84 15.50 16.44
CA CYS A 345 4.58 15.70 17.16
C CYS A 345 3.53 16.39 16.27
N ARG A 346 3.39 15.92 15.02
CA ARG A 346 2.36 16.38 14.08
C ARG A 346 0.96 16.15 14.65
N ASN A 347 0.79 15.02 15.34
CA ASN A 347 -0.38 14.69 16.15
C ASN A 347 -1.72 14.79 15.40
N ARG A 348 -1.79 14.23 14.19
CA ARG A 348 -3.07 13.98 13.52
C ARG A 348 -3.83 12.90 14.29
N GLY A 349 -5.06 13.21 14.70
CA GLY A 349 -5.89 12.29 15.50
C GLY A 349 -6.60 13.04 16.61
N PRO A 350 -7.01 12.35 17.69
CA PRO A 350 -7.68 12.96 18.83
C PRO A 350 -6.82 14.05 19.48
N LYS A 351 -7.41 15.22 19.71
CA LYS A 351 -6.71 16.41 20.25
C LYS A 351 -6.22 16.26 21.69
N GLU A 352 -6.79 15.30 22.40
CA GLU A 352 -6.41 14.98 23.78
C GLU A 352 -5.03 14.29 23.84
N ARG A 353 -4.56 13.74 22.73
CA ARG A 353 -3.25 13.12 22.61
C ARG A 353 -2.23 14.13 22.13
N THR A 354 -1.24 14.41 22.96
CA THR A 354 -0.21 15.45 22.71
C THR A 354 1.22 14.92 22.87
N GLU A 355 1.39 13.60 23.02
CA GLU A 355 2.71 12.99 23.24
C GLU A 355 3.61 13.18 22.02
N VAL A 356 4.90 13.31 22.26
CA VAL A 356 5.91 13.24 21.21
C VAL A 356 6.11 11.78 20.82
N SER A 357 6.15 11.51 19.53
CA SER A 357 6.42 10.16 19.03
C SER A 357 7.84 9.71 19.41
N SER A 358 8.06 8.41 19.45
CA SER A 358 9.37 7.84 19.80
C SER A 358 9.81 6.75 18.83
N ALA A 359 11.13 6.61 18.67
CA ALA A 359 11.72 5.56 17.85
C ALA A 359 12.93 4.95 18.54
N ARG A 360 13.09 3.61 18.40
CA ARG A 360 14.25 2.89 18.95
C ARG A 360 14.49 1.55 18.25
N ASP A 361 15.70 1.05 18.41
CA ASP A 361 16.11 -0.27 17.92
C ASP A 361 15.92 -0.39 16.40
N ILE A 362 16.61 0.49 15.64
CA ILE A 362 16.58 0.56 14.19
C ILE A 362 17.93 0.13 13.66
N TYR A 363 17.95 -0.97 12.90
CA TYR A 363 19.16 -1.56 12.34
C TYR A 363 19.09 -1.57 10.82
N ILE A 364 20.00 -0.86 10.16
CA ILE A 364 20.12 -0.80 8.70
C ILE A 364 21.48 -1.32 8.31
N ASN A 365 21.51 -2.38 7.50
CA ASN A 365 22.69 -3.10 7.13
C ASN A 365 22.73 -3.42 5.63
N ASN A 366 23.92 -3.54 5.06
CA ASN A 366 24.14 -3.94 3.66
C ASN A 366 23.34 -3.08 2.65
N VAL A 367 23.66 -1.79 2.59
CA VAL A 367 23.04 -0.86 1.62
C VAL A 367 24.09 -0.36 0.64
N ILE A 368 23.81 -0.50 -0.64
CA ILE A 368 24.58 0.14 -1.71
C ILE A 368 23.67 1.07 -2.51
N ALA A 369 24.14 2.29 -2.75
CA ALA A 369 23.40 3.29 -3.53
C ALA A 369 24.32 4.07 -4.45
N ASP A 370 23.91 4.30 -5.68
CA ASP A 370 24.61 5.10 -6.66
C ASP A 370 23.76 6.24 -7.22
N ASP A 371 24.41 7.28 -7.70
CA ASP A 371 23.77 8.46 -8.30
C ASP A 371 22.67 9.07 -7.41
N CYS A 372 22.98 9.23 -6.12
CA CYS A 372 22.07 9.87 -5.17
C CYS A 372 22.10 11.40 -5.29
N ASP A 373 20.96 12.03 -5.05
CA ASP A 373 20.83 13.49 -5.10
C ASP A 373 21.81 14.17 -4.13
N SER A 374 22.18 15.39 -4.48
CA SER A 374 23.05 16.23 -3.65
C SER A 374 22.32 17.02 -2.57
N LEU A 375 20.98 17.01 -2.52
CA LEU A 375 20.21 17.79 -1.56
C LEU A 375 20.37 17.30 -0.13
N ALA A 376 20.34 15.99 0.06
CA ALA A 376 20.42 15.40 1.40
C ALA A 376 21.13 14.04 1.39
N GLY A 377 21.90 13.79 2.46
CA GLY A 377 22.44 12.48 2.78
C GLY A 377 21.44 11.61 3.54
N ILE A 378 21.94 10.66 4.29
CA ILE A 378 21.18 9.98 5.34
C ILE A 378 20.77 11.01 6.38
N ILE A 379 19.50 10.97 6.80
CA ILE A 379 18.97 11.87 7.82
C ILE A 379 18.42 11.04 8.98
N VAL A 380 18.87 11.31 10.21
CA VAL A 380 18.33 10.70 11.43
C VAL A 380 18.04 11.80 12.44
N THR A 381 16.78 12.16 12.64
CA THR A 381 16.42 13.31 13.47
C THR A 381 15.34 12.98 14.50
N GLY A 382 15.73 12.99 15.77
CA GLY A 382 14.80 13.02 16.91
C GLY A 382 14.30 14.44 17.20
N MET A 383 13.62 14.59 18.33
CA MET A 383 13.16 15.86 18.87
C MET A 383 13.98 16.21 20.11
N GLU A 384 14.15 17.50 20.38
CA GLU A 384 14.81 17.98 21.60
C GLU A 384 14.18 17.33 22.84
N GLY A 385 14.99 16.75 23.72
CA GLY A 385 14.54 16.03 24.90
C GLY A 385 13.89 14.65 24.63
N HIS A 386 13.69 14.29 23.36
CA HIS A 386 13.09 13.02 22.93
C HIS A 386 13.91 12.34 21.83
N PRO A 387 15.13 11.88 22.14
CA PRO A 387 16.04 11.33 21.16
C PRO A 387 15.53 10.01 20.58
N ILE A 388 15.88 9.76 19.31
CA ILE A 388 15.80 8.41 18.73
C ILE A 388 16.88 7.56 19.42
N ARG A 389 16.55 6.32 19.80
CA ARG A 389 17.47 5.48 20.56
C ARG A 389 17.92 4.27 19.77
N ASN A 390 19.21 3.94 19.92
CA ASN A 390 19.78 2.68 19.44
C ASN A 390 19.60 2.49 17.92
N VAL A 391 20.28 3.32 17.14
CA VAL A 391 20.32 3.27 15.68
C VAL A 391 21.65 2.71 15.24
N SER A 392 21.64 1.70 14.37
CA SER A 392 22.85 1.13 13.77
C SER A 392 22.81 1.24 12.25
N LEU A 393 23.84 1.82 11.67
CA LEU A 393 24.11 1.92 10.24
C LEU A 393 25.39 1.13 9.96
N SER A 394 25.27 0.00 9.24
CA SER A 394 26.39 -0.93 9.02
C SER A 394 26.52 -1.33 7.55
N ASN A 395 27.76 -1.44 7.07
CA ASN A 395 28.05 -1.88 5.69
C ASN A 395 27.26 -1.07 4.65
N ILE A 396 27.40 0.24 4.69
CA ILE A 396 26.69 1.18 3.81
C ILE A 396 27.71 1.87 2.89
N ARG A 397 27.46 1.83 1.60
CA ARG A 397 28.19 2.59 0.61
C ARG A 397 27.23 3.39 -0.26
N ILE A 398 27.40 4.71 -0.25
CA ILE A 398 26.53 5.62 -1.02
C ILE A 398 27.38 6.59 -1.83
N GLN A 399 27.09 6.68 -3.13
CA GLN A 399 27.67 7.66 -4.01
C GLN A 399 26.70 8.80 -4.27
N TYR A 400 27.08 10.00 -3.91
CA TYR A 400 26.31 11.22 -4.11
C TYR A 400 26.80 12.02 -5.31
N ARG A 401 25.89 12.71 -5.99
CA ARG A 401 26.24 13.61 -7.09
C ARG A 401 27.16 14.74 -6.65
N GLY A 402 27.07 15.17 -5.39
CA GLY A 402 27.84 16.27 -4.84
C GLY A 402 27.49 17.64 -5.47
N GLY A 403 28.31 18.64 -5.25
CA GLY A 403 28.09 19.99 -5.72
C GLY A 403 27.19 20.83 -4.82
N GLY A 404 26.91 20.37 -3.61
CA GLY A 404 26.23 21.12 -2.57
C GLY A 404 27.12 22.26 -2.05
N ARG A 405 26.48 23.30 -1.51
CA ARG A 405 27.16 24.43 -0.86
C ARG A 405 27.02 24.36 0.64
N SER A 406 27.95 24.97 1.34
CA SER A 406 27.89 25.12 2.80
C SER A 406 26.55 25.71 3.24
N VAL A 407 25.94 25.06 4.24
CA VAL A 407 24.63 25.45 4.77
C VAL A 407 24.83 26.40 5.96
N THR A 408 24.37 27.63 5.82
CA THR A 408 24.48 28.65 6.88
C THR A 408 23.27 28.73 7.80
N LYS A 409 22.14 28.12 7.37
CA LYS A 409 20.92 28.09 8.17
C LYS A 409 20.79 26.73 8.86
N PRO A 410 20.37 26.70 10.15
CA PRO A 410 20.14 25.42 10.83
C PRO A 410 19.04 24.62 10.10
N TYR A 411 19.24 23.31 10.03
CA TYR A 411 18.20 22.38 9.57
C TYR A 411 16.98 22.49 10.51
N ARG A 412 15.81 22.71 9.96
CA ARG A 412 14.61 22.94 10.76
C ARG A 412 14.14 21.64 11.41
N GLU A 413 13.89 21.68 12.71
CA GLU A 413 13.27 20.59 13.43
C GLU A 413 11.85 20.34 12.92
N GLN A 414 11.45 19.09 12.80
CA GLN A 414 10.15 18.75 12.23
C GLN A 414 8.98 19.18 13.14
N GLY A 415 9.05 18.91 14.43
CA GLY A 415 8.03 19.34 15.39
C GLY A 415 6.63 18.93 14.97
N THR A 416 5.75 19.92 14.86
CA THR A 416 4.37 19.76 14.40
C THR A 416 4.21 19.78 12.87
N ASN A 417 5.31 19.98 12.12
CA ASN A 417 5.26 20.05 10.66
C ASN A 417 5.05 18.66 10.03
N TYR A 418 4.66 18.67 8.76
CA TYR A 418 4.70 17.46 7.95
C TYR A 418 6.17 17.07 7.71
N PRO A 419 6.57 15.78 7.93
CA PRO A 419 7.97 15.39 8.03
C PRO A 419 8.61 15.12 6.65
N GLU A 420 8.51 16.05 5.72
CA GLU A 420 9.23 15.95 4.45
C GLU A 420 10.55 16.70 4.50
N PRO A 421 11.71 16.03 4.30
CA PRO A 421 13.03 16.66 4.42
C PRO A 421 13.22 17.88 3.54
N ARG A 422 12.65 17.88 2.34
CA ARG A 422 12.72 19.00 1.40
C ARG A 422 12.16 20.33 1.97
N TRP A 423 11.26 20.23 2.95
CA TRP A 423 10.70 21.43 3.59
C TRP A 423 11.55 21.92 4.76
N ALA A 424 12.47 21.08 5.25
CA ALA A 424 13.42 21.46 6.26
C ALA A 424 14.65 22.19 5.69
N GLY A 425 14.87 22.09 4.39
CA GLY A 425 16.01 22.64 3.67
C GLY A 425 17.12 21.62 3.41
N PRO A 426 18.23 22.05 2.79
CA PRO A 426 19.37 21.19 2.57
C PRO A 426 20.01 20.78 3.91
N THR A 427 20.50 19.54 3.98
CA THR A 427 21.22 19.06 5.16
C THR A 427 22.59 19.69 5.29
N PRO A 428 23.08 19.89 6.54
CA PRO A 428 24.41 20.44 6.79
C PRO A 428 25.56 19.48 6.40
N ALA A 429 25.26 18.22 6.13
CA ALA A 429 26.20 17.20 5.63
C ALA A 429 25.73 16.64 4.30
N TYR A 430 26.67 16.19 3.46
CA TYR A 430 26.30 15.48 2.23
C TYR A 430 26.04 13.98 2.46
N GLY A 431 26.71 13.36 3.44
CA GLY A 431 26.65 11.92 3.69
C GLY A 431 25.66 11.55 4.79
N LEU A 432 25.86 12.02 6.02
CA LEU A 432 25.02 11.74 7.18
C LEU A 432 24.77 12.98 8.03
N PHE A 433 23.52 13.31 8.25
CA PHE A 433 23.12 14.27 9.28
C PHE A 433 22.30 13.56 10.35
N ALA A 434 22.78 13.60 11.60
CA ALA A 434 22.06 13.06 12.75
C ALA A 434 21.89 14.14 13.83
N ARG A 435 20.69 14.22 14.42
CA ARG A 435 20.36 15.13 15.52
C ARG A 435 19.43 14.45 16.52
N HIS A 436 19.70 14.69 17.83
CA HIS A 436 18.94 14.11 18.94
C HIS A 436 18.86 12.58 18.84
N VAL A 437 20.03 11.93 18.85
CA VAL A 437 20.14 10.45 18.78
C VAL A 437 20.96 9.94 19.96
N ASP A 438 20.39 9.02 20.71
CA ASP A 438 21.03 8.38 21.85
C ASP A 438 21.41 6.93 21.49
N GLY A 439 22.68 6.69 21.21
CA GLY A 439 23.19 5.38 20.81
C GLY A 439 23.24 5.17 19.30
N LEU A 440 23.92 6.06 18.58
CA LEU A 440 24.25 5.86 17.17
C LEU A 440 25.49 4.99 17.01
N ARG A 441 25.38 3.94 16.20
CA ARG A 441 26.50 3.09 15.76
C ARG A 441 26.73 3.24 14.28
N LEU A 442 27.98 3.49 13.88
CA LEU A 442 28.42 3.54 12.48
C LEU A 442 29.52 2.49 12.29
N HIS A 443 29.28 1.51 11.46
CA HIS A 443 30.24 0.46 11.15
C HIS A 443 30.38 0.26 9.65
N ASN A 444 31.58 0.47 9.10
CA ASN A 444 31.86 0.32 7.67
C ASN A 444 30.85 1.14 6.81
N VAL A 445 30.85 2.46 7.01
CA VAL A 445 29.98 3.41 6.31
C VAL A 445 30.85 4.33 5.47
N ASP A 446 30.66 4.26 4.14
CA ASP A 446 31.44 5.02 3.16
C ASP A 446 30.54 5.92 2.32
N PHE A 447 30.98 7.17 2.14
CA PHE A 447 30.34 8.14 1.27
C PHE A 447 31.30 8.59 0.17
N GLU A 448 30.86 8.45 -1.08
CA GLU A 448 31.61 8.88 -2.26
C GLU A 448 30.95 10.07 -2.92
N LEU A 449 31.73 10.93 -3.57
CA LEU A 449 31.25 12.08 -4.32
C LEU A 449 31.63 11.95 -5.80
N MET A 450 30.65 12.13 -6.69
CA MET A 450 30.91 12.24 -8.13
C MET A 450 31.57 13.57 -8.48
N ARG A 451 31.35 14.63 -7.70
CA ARG A 451 31.97 15.94 -7.79
C ARG A 451 32.12 16.57 -6.39
N PRO A 452 33.07 17.50 -6.19
CA PRO A 452 33.27 18.13 -4.88
C PRO A 452 32.00 18.70 -4.29
N ASP A 453 31.86 18.64 -2.95
CA ASP A 453 30.79 19.24 -2.15
C ASP A 453 31.42 20.09 -1.05
N GLU A 454 30.83 21.25 -0.74
CA GLU A 454 31.37 22.16 0.30
C GLU A 454 30.97 21.74 1.71
N ARG A 455 30.00 20.83 1.85
CA ARG A 455 29.57 20.31 3.14
C ARG A 455 30.48 19.19 3.61
N PRO A 456 30.63 18.97 4.92
CA PRO A 456 31.30 17.79 5.46
C PRO A 456 30.48 16.51 5.13
N ASP A 457 31.16 15.38 5.25
CA ASP A 457 30.53 14.06 5.08
C ASP A 457 29.53 13.72 6.19
N ILE A 458 29.87 14.05 7.44
CA ILE A 458 29.08 13.71 8.63
C ILE A 458 28.92 14.94 9.51
N VAL A 459 27.68 15.22 9.94
CA VAL A 459 27.37 16.21 10.98
C VAL A 459 26.50 15.57 12.05
N LEU A 460 26.94 15.62 13.30
CA LEU A 460 26.25 15.09 14.47
C LEU A 460 25.95 16.25 15.45
N GLU A 461 24.67 16.42 15.79
CA GLU A 461 24.20 17.45 16.71
C GLU A 461 23.41 16.80 17.85
N ASP A 462 23.85 16.93 19.10
CA ASP A 462 23.25 16.25 20.26
C ASP A 462 23.10 14.73 20.03
N VAL A 463 24.22 14.09 19.71
CA VAL A 463 24.29 12.66 19.39
C VAL A 463 25.28 11.97 20.31
N ARG A 464 24.86 10.89 20.98
CA ARG A 464 25.75 9.97 21.66
C ARG A 464 26.01 8.77 20.76
N THR A 465 27.28 8.64 20.34
CA THR A 465 27.75 7.45 19.59
C THR A 465 28.12 6.32 20.56
N ILE A 466 28.01 5.10 20.06
CA ILE A 466 28.46 3.88 20.75
C ILE A 466 29.37 3.10 19.76
N ASP A 467 30.52 2.69 20.24
CA ASP A 467 31.48 1.85 19.48
C ASP A 467 30.96 0.43 19.24
#